data_71b78a81ed1b24e2e5ec4a95fa2e8f6e
#
_entry.id   71b78a81ed1b24e2e5ec4a95fa2e8f6e
#
_cell.length_a   1.000
_cell.length_b   1.000
_cell.length_c   1.000
_cell.angle_alpha   90.00
_cell.angle_beta   90.00
_cell.angle_gamma   90.00
#
_symmetry.space_group_name_H-M   'P 1'
#
loop_
_entity.id
_entity.type
_entity.pdbx_description
1 polymer ?
#
loop_
_entity_poly.entity_id
_entity_poly.type
_entity_poly.pdbx_seq_one_letter_code
_entity_poly.pdbx_strand_id
1 'polypeptide(L)'
;MASYIDSDILLDRVEFKIFAAEKHLNNLQEIQSYHLDAQKVDPAIRMEIEIDCFLAQILGTLDCLLLLINTKLELGIAPERVDLATIQSALNARTKNIGLLTDMHQASAHNGRLWVLKEFRNLTMQRPSKDAQYLLFDDIVSSTKDSQSETIRPSNESINKNLIRYFQQSLQRVRELVNSIRMKEPTLK
;
A
#
# COMPACT_ATOMS: atom_id res chain seq x y z
N MET A 1 2.42 -20.31 -19.09
CA MET A 1 1.15 -20.83 -18.51
C MET A 1 0.42 -19.64 -17.93
N ALA A 2 -0.71 -19.23 -18.52
CA ALA A 2 -1.56 -18.21 -17.92
C ALA A 2 -2.22 -18.83 -16.68
N SER A 3 -1.89 -18.34 -15.49
CA SER A 3 -2.59 -18.72 -14.28
C SER A 3 -4.05 -18.28 -14.40
N TYR A 4 -4.96 -19.24 -14.42
CA TYR A 4 -6.39 -18.99 -14.35
C TYR A 4 -6.65 -18.26 -13.04
N ILE A 5 -7.00 -16.98 -13.11
CA ILE A 5 -7.39 -16.20 -11.93
C ILE A 5 -8.79 -16.70 -11.58
N ASP A 6 -8.92 -17.29 -10.42
CA ASP A 6 -10.21 -17.75 -9.91
C ASP A 6 -11.16 -16.56 -9.79
N SER A 7 -12.34 -16.66 -10.39
CA SER A 7 -13.40 -15.63 -10.31
C SER A 7 -13.77 -15.29 -8.86
N ASP A 8 -13.51 -16.19 -7.93
CA ASP A 8 -13.79 -16.03 -6.50
C ASP A 8 -12.98 -14.89 -5.85
N ILE A 9 -11.84 -14.49 -6.45
CA ILE A 9 -11.10 -13.30 -5.99
C ILE A 9 -11.93 -12.02 -6.04
N LEU A 10 -12.94 -11.95 -6.91
CA LEU A 10 -13.85 -10.80 -6.98
C LEU A 10 -14.77 -10.70 -5.75
N LEU A 11 -15.03 -11.82 -5.08
CA LEU A 11 -15.87 -11.89 -3.89
C LEU A 11 -15.11 -11.44 -2.64
N ASP A 12 -13.79 -11.67 -2.60
CA ASP A 12 -12.93 -11.16 -1.53
C ASP A 12 -12.26 -9.84 -1.95
N ARG A 13 -12.86 -8.72 -1.52
CA ARG A 13 -12.37 -7.37 -1.87
C ARG A 13 -10.97 -7.07 -1.35
N VAL A 14 -10.55 -7.69 -0.25
CA VAL A 14 -9.20 -7.54 0.31
C VAL A 14 -8.19 -8.20 -0.61
N GLU A 15 -8.41 -9.46 -1.00
CA GLU A 15 -7.53 -10.18 -1.92
C GLU A 15 -7.53 -9.55 -3.32
N PHE A 16 -8.69 -9.10 -3.81
CA PHE A 16 -8.76 -8.37 -5.08
C PHE A 16 -7.88 -7.11 -5.08
N LYS A 17 -7.88 -6.33 -4.00
CA LYS A 17 -7.07 -5.12 -3.88
C LYS A 17 -5.58 -5.44 -3.84
N ILE A 18 -5.17 -6.49 -3.12
CA ILE A 18 -3.78 -6.98 -3.10
C ILE A 18 -3.35 -7.42 -4.50
N PHE A 19 -4.18 -8.19 -5.19
CA PHE A 19 -3.92 -8.63 -6.55
C PHE A 19 -3.79 -7.44 -7.53
N ALA A 20 -4.68 -6.46 -7.44
CA ALA A 20 -4.62 -5.26 -8.27
C ALA A 20 -3.34 -4.44 -8.01
N ALA A 21 -2.94 -4.26 -6.74
CA ALA A 21 -1.68 -3.62 -6.40
C ALA A 21 -0.47 -4.35 -7.00
N GLU A 22 -0.46 -5.69 -6.95
CA GLU A 22 0.59 -6.50 -7.57
C GLU A 22 0.66 -6.30 -9.09
N LYS A 23 -0.49 -6.22 -9.76
CA LYS A 23 -0.52 -5.96 -11.21
C LYS A 23 0.09 -4.61 -11.57
N HIS A 24 -0.25 -3.55 -10.84
CA HIS A 24 0.33 -2.23 -11.07
C HIS A 24 1.84 -2.21 -10.76
N LEU A 25 2.29 -2.92 -9.74
CA LEU A 25 3.71 -3.07 -9.43
C LEU A 25 4.48 -3.81 -10.54
N ASN A 26 3.90 -4.86 -11.12
CA ASN A 26 4.49 -5.58 -12.25
C ASN A 26 4.58 -4.67 -13.50
N ASN A 27 3.54 -3.88 -13.78
CA ASN A 27 3.58 -2.90 -14.86
C ASN A 27 4.68 -1.85 -14.66
N LEU A 28 4.91 -1.38 -13.43
CA LEU A 28 6.03 -0.48 -13.10
C LEU A 28 7.39 -1.11 -13.41
N GLN A 29 7.57 -2.40 -13.09
CA GLN A 29 8.79 -3.14 -13.39
C GLN A 29 9.01 -3.31 -14.90
N GLU A 30 7.93 -3.59 -15.64
CA GLU A 30 7.97 -3.69 -17.10
C GLU A 30 8.37 -2.36 -17.73
N ILE A 31 7.76 -1.24 -17.33
CA ILE A 31 8.09 0.10 -17.83
C ILE A 31 9.58 0.41 -17.60
N GLN A 32 10.13 0.02 -16.45
CA GLN A 32 11.54 0.21 -16.14
C GLN A 32 12.47 -0.68 -16.97
N SER A 33 12.04 -1.90 -17.31
CA SER A 33 12.86 -2.92 -17.99
C SER A 33 12.96 -2.70 -19.50
N TYR A 34 11.95 -2.12 -20.12
CA TYR A 34 11.93 -1.89 -21.55
C TYR A 34 12.58 -0.54 -21.90
N HIS A 35 13.74 -0.59 -22.57
CA HIS A 35 14.24 0.53 -23.38
C HIS A 35 13.29 0.67 -24.58
N LEU A 36 12.44 1.67 -24.48
CA LEU A 36 11.22 1.87 -25.23
C LEU A 36 11.42 1.97 -26.72
N ASP A 37 10.88 0.99 -27.43
CA ASP A 37 10.39 1.23 -28.79
C ASP A 37 9.06 2.03 -28.72
N ALA A 38 9.02 3.10 -29.48
CA ALA A 38 7.96 4.03 -29.82
C ALA A 38 6.51 3.67 -29.38
N GLN A 39 6.19 3.71 -28.11
CA GLN A 39 4.82 3.70 -27.64
C GLN A 39 4.24 5.11 -27.62
N LYS A 40 2.95 5.26 -27.94
CA LYS A 40 2.24 6.53 -28.09
C LYS A 40 2.17 7.41 -26.83
N VAL A 41 2.55 6.89 -25.65
CA VAL A 41 2.47 7.59 -24.37
C VAL A 41 3.85 7.65 -23.71
N ASP A 42 4.22 8.83 -23.23
CA ASP A 42 5.46 9.08 -22.49
C ASP A 42 5.61 8.10 -21.33
N PRO A 43 6.75 7.38 -21.22
CA PRO A 43 7.03 6.46 -20.12
C PRO A 43 6.87 7.06 -18.73
N ALA A 44 7.21 8.34 -18.58
CA ALA A 44 7.05 9.06 -17.31
C ALA A 44 5.57 9.17 -16.92
N ILE A 45 4.68 9.47 -17.88
CA ILE A 45 3.22 9.52 -17.64
C ILE A 45 2.70 8.13 -17.27
N ARG A 46 3.14 7.08 -17.96
CA ARG A 46 2.74 5.71 -17.64
C ARG A 46 3.19 5.30 -16.24
N MET A 47 4.42 5.65 -15.87
CA MET A 47 4.94 5.37 -14.54
C MET A 47 4.11 6.06 -13.44
N GLU A 48 3.75 7.32 -13.62
CA GLU A 48 2.88 8.06 -12.69
C GLU A 48 1.52 7.40 -12.52
N ILE A 49 0.88 7.00 -13.62
CA ILE A 49 -0.41 6.29 -13.57
C ILE A 49 -0.30 5.00 -12.75
N GLU A 50 0.72 4.18 -13.00
CA GLU A 50 0.90 2.92 -12.28
C GLU A 50 1.24 3.14 -10.79
N ILE A 51 2.00 4.19 -10.45
CA ILE A 51 2.26 4.58 -9.05
C ILE A 51 0.96 4.96 -8.34
N ASP A 52 0.16 5.84 -8.92
CA ASP A 52 -1.09 6.28 -8.32
C ASP A 52 -2.08 5.10 -8.16
N CYS A 53 -2.17 4.25 -9.19
CA CYS A 53 -3.00 3.05 -9.13
C CYS A 53 -2.50 2.07 -8.05
N PHE A 54 -1.20 1.81 -7.95
CA PHE A 54 -0.63 0.97 -6.91
C PHE A 54 -0.98 1.49 -5.51
N LEU A 55 -0.76 2.79 -5.25
CA LEU A 55 -1.05 3.42 -3.96
C LEU A 55 -2.54 3.36 -3.61
N ALA A 56 -3.42 3.58 -4.59
CA ALA A 56 -4.86 3.46 -4.39
C ALA A 56 -5.29 2.03 -4.03
N GLN A 57 -4.69 1.02 -4.67
CA GLN A 57 -5.04 -0.37 -4.39
C GLN A 57 -4.48 -0.84 -3.05
N ILE A 58 -3.21 -0.56 -2.74
CA ILE A 58 -2.58 -1.04 -1.51
C ILE A 58 -3.19 -0.39 -0.26
N LEU A 59 -3.52 0.91 -0.30
CA LEU A 59 -4.21 1.58 0.79
C LEU A 59 -5.69 1.15 0.87
N GLY A 60 -6.35 0.99 -0.28
CA GLY A 60 -7.72 0.46 -0.33
C GLY A 60 -7.86 -0.97 0.19
N THR A 61 -6.77 -1.76 0.24
CA THR A 61 -6.75 -3.08 0.92
C THR A 61 -7.10 -2.93 2.40
N LEU A 62 -6.54 -1.92 3.05
CA LEU A 62 -6.75 -1.68 4.49
C LEU A 62 -8.17 -1.20 4.76
N ASP A 63 -8.71 -0.33 3.91
CA ASP A 63 -10.09 0.13 4.03
C ASP A 63 -11.07 -1.05 3.84
N CYS A 64 -10.83 -1.91 2.85
CA CYS A 64 -11.63 -3.12 2.65
C CYS A 64 -11.52 -4.09 3.85
N LEU A 65 -10.33 -4.23 4.45
CA LEU A 65 -10.15 -5.08 5.63
C LEU A 65 -10.91 -4.54 6.85
N LEU A 66 -10.91 -3.23 7.08
CA LEU A 66 -11.67 -2.61 8.16
C LEU A 66 -13.18 -2.77 7.95
N LEU A 67 -13.67 -2.61 6.71
CA LEU A 67 -15.06 -2.88 6.37
C LEU A 67 -15.44 -4.35 6.57
N LEU A 68 -14.56 -5.27 6.21
CA LEU A 68 -14.75 -6.72 6.44
C LEU A 68 -14.86 -7.03 7.95
N ILE A 69 -13.97 -6.45 8.77
CA ILE A 69 -14.00 -6.57 10.23
C ILE A 69 -15.31 -6.03 10.79
N ASN A 70 -15.74 -4.84 10.37
CA ASN A 70 -17.01 -4.24 10.79
C ASN A 70 -18.18 -5.18 10.51
N THR A 71 -18.24 -5.74 9.30
CA THR A 71 -19.33 -6.60 8.85
C THR A 71 -19.31 -7.96 9.55
N LYS A 72 -18.16 -8.64 9.55
CA LYS A 72 -18.04 -10.01 10.08
C LYS A 72 -18.17 -10.09 11.61
N LEU A 73 -17.70 -9.06 12.31
CA LEU A 73 -17.83 -8.96 13.77
C LEU A 73 -19.08 -8.15 14.19
N GLU A 74 -19.94 -7.79 13.24
CA GLU A 74 -21.22 -7.09 13.48
C GLU A 74 -21.05 -5.86 14.38
N LEU A 75 -20.01 -5.02 14.12
CA LEU A 75 -19.71 -3.87 14.97
C LEU A 75 -20.77 -2.75 14.87
N GLY A 76 -21.56 -2.71 13.78
CA GLY A 76 -22.66 -1.77 13.59
C GLY A 76 -22.21 -0.34 13.25
N ILE A 77 -20.96 -0.17 12.78
CA ILE A 77 -20.44 1.13 12.35
C ILE A 77 -20.92 1.39 10.92
N ALA A 78 -21.49 2.59 10.67
CA ALA A 78 -21.88 2.99 9.32
C ALA A 78 -20.67 3.00 8.39
N PRO A 79 -20.76 2.47 7.15
CA PRO A 79 -19.61 2.24 6.27
C PRO A 79 -18.73 3.49 6.04
N GLU A 80 -19.35 4.67 5.95
CA GLU A 80 -18.68 5.96 5.75
C GLU A 80 -17.90 6.45 6.99
N ARG A 81 -18.11 5.80 8.14
CA ARG A 81 -17.44 6.10 9.41
C ARG A 81 -16.43 5.04 9.82
N VAL A 82 -16.25 4.03 8.96
CA VAL A 82 -15.29 2.96 9.22
C VAL A 82 -13.86 3.47 8.99
N ASP A 83 -13.12 3.57 10.08
CA ASP A 83 -11.68 3.82 10.08
C ASP A 83 -10.99 3.01 11.19
N LEU A 84 -9.66 3.08 11.25
CA LEU A 84 -8.89 2.31 12.22
C LEU A 84 -9.25 2.66 13.68
N ALA A 85 -9.50 3.93 13.98
CA ALA A 85 -9.78 4.39 15.33
C ALA A 85 -11.19 3.99 15.78
N THR A 86 -12.19 4.11 14.90
CA THR A 86 -13.58 3.72 15.20
C THR A 86 -13.72 2.21 15.38
N ILE A 87 -13.08 1.41 14.53
CA ILE A 87 -13.05 -0.06 14.68
C ILE A 87 -12.36 -0.46 15.99
N GLN A 88 -11.19 0.11 16.28
CA GLN A 88 -10.47 -0.19 17.53
C GLN A 88 -11.30 0.17 18.77
N SER A 89 -11.97 1.32 18.75
CA SER A 89 -12.86 1.75 19.84
C SER A 89 -14.00 0.75 20.05
N ALA A 90 -14.64 0.30 18.98
CA ALA A 90 -15.72 -0.69 19.04
C ALA A 90 -15.24 -2.07 19.54
N LEU A 91 -14.05 -2.51 19.13
CA LEU A 91 -13.44 -3.76 19.61
C LEU A 91 -13.10 -3.68 21.11
N ASN A 92 -12.54 -2.57 21.56
CA ASN A 92 -12.20 -2.33 22.96
C ASN A 92 -13.47 -2.34 23.85
N ALA A 93 -14.57 -1.73 23.37
CA ALA A 93 -15.85 -1.72 24.09
C ALA A 93 -16.46 -3.12 24.28
N ARG A 94 -16.15 -4.07 23.38
CA ARG A 94 -16.66 -5.45 23.44
C ARG A 94 -15.78 -6.42 24.23
N THR A 95 -14.64 -5.98 24.76
CA THR A 95 -13.65 -6.81 25.50
C THR A 95 -13.19 -8.06 24.74
N LYS A 96 -13.52 -8.16 23.44
CA LYS A 96 -13.13 -9.23 22.53
C LYS A 96 -12.17 -8.68 21.48
N ASN A 97 -11.19 -9.48 21.08
CA ASN A 97 -10.27 -9.15 19.98
C ASN A 97 -9.45 -7.85 20.18
N ILE A 98 -9.18 -7.44 21.45
CA ILE A 98 -8.47 -6.21 21.78
C ILE A 98 -7.11 -6.09 21.04
N GLY A 99 -6.42 -7.21 20.86
CA GLY A 99 -5.12 -7.25 20.16
C GLY A 99 -5.22 -7.39 18.63
N LEU A 100 -6.43 -7.46 18.04
CA LEU A 100 -6.62 -7.79 16.63
C LEU A 100 -5.92 -6.77 15.70
N LEU A 101 -6.01 -5.48 16.01
CA LEU A 101 -5.48 -4.40 15.18
C LEU A 101 -4.15 -3.82 15.69
N THR A 102 -3.49 -4.45 16.65
CA THR A 102 -2.23 -3.95 17.21
C THR A 102 -1.18 -3.73 16.13
N ASP A 103 -1.00 -4.73 15.23
CA ASP A 103 -0.01 -4.66 14.15
C ASP A 103 -0.36 -3.53 13.14
N MET A 104 -1.65 -3.31 12.89
CA MET A 104 -2.14 -2.24 12.00
C MET A 104 -1.93 -0.86 12.62
N HIS A 105 -2.14 -0.71 13.92
CA HIS A 105 -1.83 0.52 14.65
C HIS A 105 -0.35 0.85 14.62
N GLN A 106 0.52 -0.13 14.87
CA GLN A 106 1.97 0.06 14.79
C GLN A 106 2.42 0.47 13.39
N ALA A 107 1.88 -0.20 12.35
CA ALA A 107 2.19 0.13 10.96
C ALA A 107 1.68 1.52 10.53
N SER A 108 0.59 2.00 11.14
CA SER A 108 -0.03 3.31 10.85
C SER A 108 0.48 4.45 11.75
N ALA A 109 1.28 4.15 12.78
CA ALA A 109 1.90 5.16 13.63
C ALA A 109 2.86 6.05 12.83
N HIS A 110 3.20 7.22 13.35
CA HIS A 110 4.15 8.15 12.72
C HIS A 110 5.47 7.42 12.37
N ASN A 111 5.93 7.59 11.14
CA ASN A 111 7.05 6.85 10.53
C ASN A 111 6.80 5.33 10.33
N GLY A 112 5.62 4.83 10.64
CA GLY A 112 5.23 3.48 10.27
C GLY A 112 5.04 3.33 8.76
N ARG A 113 5.18 2.12 8.26
CA ARG A 113 5.16 1.87 6.81
C ARG A 113 3.86 2.29 6.12
N LEU A 114 2.71 2.09 6.76
CA LEU A 114 1.41 2.53 6.22
C LEU A 114 1.27 4.05 6.26
N TRP A 115 1.82 4.70 7.30
CA TRP A 115 1.89 6.14 7.37
C TRP A 115 2.70 6.70 6.19
N VAL A 116 3.89 6.13 5.92
CA VAL A 116 4.74 6.54 4.79
C VAL A 116 4.03 6.40 3.45
N LEU A 117 3.32 5.27 3.21
CA LEU A 117 2.53 5.10 1.98
C LEU A 117 1.42 6.14 1.85
N LYS A 118 0.76 6.48 2.95
CA LYS A 118 -0.29 7.50 3.01
C LYS A 118 0.25 8.90 2.69
N GLU A 119 1.37 9.26 3.31
CA GLU A 119 2.06 10.52 3.03
C GLU A 119 2.54 10.58 1.57
N PHE A 120 3.12 9.49 1.07
CA PHE A 120 3.53 9.44 -0.33
C PHE A 120 2.34 9.66 -1.28
N ARG A 121 1.18 9.02 -1.03
CA ARG A 121 -0.04 9.28 -1.81
C ARG A 121 -0.48 10.75 -1.71
N ASN A 122 -0.49 11.32 -0.52
CA ASN A 122 -0.88 12.73 -0.33
C ASN A 122 0.03 13.67 -1.12
N LEU A 123 1.31 13.39 -1.13
CA LEU A 123 2.29 14.16 -1.90
C LEU A 123 2.08 13.98 -3.40
N THR A 124 1.76 12.79 -3.91
CA THR A 124 1.45 12.59 -5.34
C THR A 124 0.25 13.41 -5.78
N MET A 125 -0.74 13.61 -4.91
CA MET A 125 -1.94 14.40 -5.22
C MET A 125 -1.72 15.93 -5.18
N GLN A 126 -0.67 16.41 -4.50
CA GLN A 126 -0.41 17.85 -4.29
C GLN A 126 0.65 18.44 -5.22
N ARG A 127 1.20 17.69 -6.14
CA ARG A 127 2.41 18.01 -6.88
C ARG A 127 2.31 19.20 -7.83
N PRO A 128 3.20 20.19 -7.70
CA PRO A 128 3.39 21.22 -8.72
C PRO A 128 4.48 20.92 -9.76
N SER A 129 5.43 19.99 -9.54
CA SER A 129 6.50 19.71 -10.52
C SER A 129 7.20 18.36 -10.34
N LYS A 130 7.81 17.86 -11.44
CA LYS A 130 8.59 16.60 -11.47
C LYS A 130 9.76 16.58 -10.47
N ASP A 131 10.38 17.71 -10.20
CA ASP A 131 11.56 17.80 -9.33
C ASP A 131 11.23 17.60 -7.84
N ALA A 132 10.02 17.98 -7.40
CA ALA A 132 9.57 17.79 -6.03
C ALA A 132 9.36 16.29 -5.68
N GLN A 133 9.10 15.43 -6.67
CA GLN A 133 8.89 14.00 -6.49
C GLN A 133 10.15 13.30 -5.99
N TYR A 134 11.29 13.66 -6.55
CA TYR A 134 12.58 13.04 -6.27
C TYR A 134 13.14 13.46 -4.90
N LEU A 135 12.98 14.72 -4.54
CA LEU A 135 13.44 15.26 -3.26
C LEU A 135 12.66 14.63 -2.08
N LEU A 136 11.34 14.48 -2.23
CA LEU A 136 10.50 13.91 -1.17
C LEU A 136 10.69 12.40 -0.99
N PHE A 137 10.98 11.66 -2.06
CA PHE A 137 11.30 10.24 -1.94
C PHE A 137 12.64 10.03 -1.22
N ASP A 138 13.65 10.84 -1.51
CA ASP A 138 14.94 10.79 -0.81
C ASP A 138 14.79 11.15 0.67
N ASP A 139 13.95 12.13 1.03
CA ASP A 139 13.66 12.49 2.42
C ASP A 139 12.91 11.37 3.16
N ILE A 140 11.95 10.71 2.52
CA ILE A 140 11.20 9.60 3.10
C ILE A 140 12.08 8.37 3.27
N VAL A 141 12.89 8.02 2.27
CA VAL A 141 13.79 6.86 2.32
C VAL A 141 14.97 7.09 3.25
N SER A 142 15.51 8.32 3.32
CA SER A 142 16.61 8.64 4.24
C SER A 142 16.16 8.73 5.69
N SER A 143 14.91 9.14 5.96
CA SER A 143 14.36 9.10 7.33
C SER A 143 14.09 7.68 7.85
N THR A 144 14.07 6.68 6.98
CA THR A 144 13.89 5.26 7.34
C THR A 144 15.22 4.48 7.46
N LYS A 145 16.36 5.11 7.14
CA LYS A 145 17.69 4.53 7.30
C LYS A 145 18.35 5.09 8.55
N ASP A 146 18.65 4.20 9.49
CA ASP A 146 19.67 4.46 10.50
C ASP A 146 20.96 4.96 9.83
N SER A 147 21.43 6.08 10.33
CA SER A 147 22.66 6.81 10.05
C SER A 147 23.82 5.91 9.62
N GLN A 148 24.13 5.87 8.35
CA GLN A 148 25.49 5.80 7.76
C GLN A 148 25.39 5.45 6.28
N SER A 149 25.36 6.43 5.39
CA SER A 149 25.97 6.27 4.06
C SER A 149 25.97 7.61 3.29
N GLU A 150 27.09 7.85 2.67
CA GLU A 150 27.50 9.02 1.90
C GLU A 150 26.45 9.52 0.91
N THR A 151 26.36 10.84 0.81
CA THR A 151 25.53 11.63 -0.11
C THR A 151 26.01 11.46 -1.55
N ILE A 152 25.67 10.32 -2.17
CA ILE A 152 25.76 10.17 -3.63
C ILE A 152 24.39 10.58 -4.17
N ARG A 153 24.32 11.66 -4.95
CA ARG A 153 23.12 12.02 -5.70
C ARG A 153 22.80 10.88 -6.68
N PRO A 154 21.72 10.11 -6.46
CA PRO A 154 21.42 8.99 -7.33
C PRO A 154 20.98 9.49 -8.71
N SER A 155 21.40 8.79 -9.76
CA SER A 155 20.83 9.01 -11.10
C SER A 155 19.33 8.65 -11.09
N ASN A 156 18.52 9.23 -11.98
CA ASN A 156 17.08 8.95 -12.08
C ASN A 156 16.76 7.43 -12.14
N GLU A 157 17.62 6.62 -12.74
CA GLU A 157 17.51 5.15 -12.74
C GLU A 157 17.61 4.51 -11.37
N SER A 158 18.47 5.03 -10.48
CA SER A 158 18.65 4.46 -9.15
C SER A 158 17.46 4.77 -8.23
N ILE A 159 16.83 5.94 -8.41
CA ILE A 159 15.63 6.36 -7.66
C ILE A 159 14.46 5.45 -8.01
N ASN A 160 14.22 5.20 -9.29
CA ASN A 160 13.14 4.32 -9.74
C ASN A 160 13.29 2.88 -9.22
N LYS A 161 14.52 2.33 -9.21
CA LYS A 161 14.80 0.99 -8.65
C LYS A 161 14.52 0.94 -7.14
N ASN A 162 14.88 1.98 -6.40
CA ASN A 162 14.63 2.06 -4.98
C ASN A 162 13.11 2.18 -4.67
N LEU A 163 12.38 2.95 -5.47
CA LEU A 163 10.92 3.09 -5.33
C LEU A 163 10.19 1.77 -5.57
N ILE A 164 10.50 1.06 -6.64
CA ILE A 164 9.91 -0.25 -6.94
C ILE A 164 10.21 -1.25 -5.82
N ARG A 165 11.46 -1.30 -5.35
CA ARG A 165 11.84 -2.16 -4.22
C ARG A 165 11.06 -1.81 -2.94
N TYR A 166 10.87 -0.52 -2.68
CA TYR A 166 10.06 -0.06 -1.55
C TYR A 166 8.60 -0.52 -1.68
N PHE A 167 8.01 -0.42 -2.87
CA PHE A 167 6.64 -0.88 -3.13
C PHE A 167 6.50 -2.40 -3.02
N GLN A 168 7.49 -3.17 -3.51
CA GLN A 168 7.53 -4.63 -3.32
C GLN A 168 7.50 -5.01 -1.84
N GLN A 169 8.37 -4.38 -1.04
CA GLN A 169 8.42 -4.61 0.40
C GLN A 169 7.12 -4.17 1.10
N SER A 170 6.51 -3.09 0.64
CA SER A 170 5.25 -2.59 1.19
C SER A 170 4.09 -3.53 0.89
N LEU A 171 4.00 -4.04 -0.33
CA LEU A 171 3.00 -5.05 -0.71
C LEU A 171 3.14 -6.32 0.12
N GLN A 172 4.36 -6.82 0.28
CA GLN A 172 4.63 -8.00 1.11
C GLN A 172 4.19 -7.78 2.57
N ARG A 173 4.50 -6.62 3.14
CA ARG A 173 4.12 -6.28 4.53
C ARG A 173 2.61 -6.12 4.71
N VAL A 174 1.90 -5.59 3.72
CA VAL A 174 0.42 -5.53 3.76
C VAL A 174 -0.17 -6.93 3.70
N ARG A 175 0.36 -7.84 2.87
CA ARG A 175 -0.04 -9.25 2.86
C ARG A 175 0.18 -9.93 4.22
N GLU A 176 1.36 -9.74 4.81
CA GLU A 176 1.67 -10.29 6.14
C GLU A 176 0.70 -9.76 7.20
N LEU A 177 0.37 -8.46 7.16
CA LEU A 177 -0.58 -7.83 8.06
C LEU A 177 -1.99 -8.42 7.91
N VAL A 178 -2.50 -8.53 6.69
CA VAL A 178 -3.81 -9.14 6.39
C VAL A 178 -3.86 -10.57 6.90
N ASN A 179 -2.82 -11.37 6.60
CA ASN A 179 -2.74 -12.75 7.04
C ASN A 179 -2.68 -12.87 8.58
N SER A 180 -1.89 -12.01 9.25
CA SER A 180 -1.82 -11.96 10.73
C SER A 180 -3.20 -11.70 11.35
N ILE A 181 -3.95 -10.73 10.79
CA ILE A 181 -5.30 -10.40 11.28
C ILE A 181 -6.26 -11.56 11.04
N ARG A 182 -6.25 -12.19 9.86
CA ARG A 182 -7.08 -13.37 9.53
C ARG A 182 -6.73 -14.60 10.36
N MET A 183 -5.46 -14.74 10.75
CA MET A 183 -5.05 -15.83 11.68
C MET A 183 -5.56 -15.60 13.09
N LYS A 184 -5.57 -14.34 13.56
CA LYS A 184 -6.11 -13.98 14.89
C LYS A 184 -7.64 -14.06 14.94
N GLU A 185 -8.32 -13.84 13.80
CA GLU A 185 -9.77 -13.90 13.69
C GLU A 185 -10.19 -14.69 12.42
N PRO A 186 -10.37 -16.02 12.54
CA PRO A 186 -10.69 -16.90 11.41
C PRO A 186 -12.01 -16.60 10.68
N THR A 187 -12.93 -15.88 11.29
CA THR A 187 -14.21 -15.48 10.65
C THR A 187 -14.01 -14.46 9.52
N LEU A 188 -12.82 -13.88 9.42
CA LEU A 188 -12.43 -12.93 8.37
C LEU A 188 -11.90 -13.60 7.07
N LYS A 189 -11.98 -14.92 7.00
CA LYS A 189 -11.60 -15.69 5.80
C LYS A 189 -12.73 -15.72 4.78
#